data_5d86578ec055f29fdf82aebbec170ede
#
_entry.id   5d86578ec055f29fdf82aebbec170ede
#
_cell.length_a   1.000
_cell.length_b   1.000
_cell.length_c   1.000
_cell.angle_alpha   90.00
_cell.angle_beta   90.00
_cell.angle_gamma   90.00
#
_symmetry.space_group_name_H-M   'P 1'
#
loop_
_entity.id
_entity.type
_entity.pdbx_description
1 polymer ?
#
loop_
_entity_poly.entity_id
_entity_poly.type
_entity_poly.pdbx_seq_one_letter_code
_entity_poly.pdbx_strand_id
1 'polypeptide(L)'
;MDTARDLFGYRRFWAHRFGIAPVLPTTRAEMDELGWDSCDIIIVSGDAYVDHPSFGMALVGRLLEAQGFRVGILAQPDWHDATAFLSLGRPNLFFGVTGGNMDSMVNRYTSDRKPRSDDAYTPGGMAGLRPDRSVIVYAARCREAFDDVPVVIGGIEASLRRIAHYDYWSDVVRRSILLDAKADLLIYGNAERAIVEVAHRLATGASIDTIRDVRGTAFVTRGAPEGWGEIDSREVDTPGALAPKVDPYAVEPASVAGPASAAGPASTAGPSALVTLRRRNLDAKRHDRSKTVIRLPSFEQVVADPVLYAHASRLLHHEANPGNARALVQAHGERDVWLNPPPIPLTTAEMDRVYELPYNRQPHPRYGNAKLPAYEMIRFSVTIQRGCFGGCSFCSITEHEGRIIQSRSEDSIVGEVERIRDTVPGFTGVISDLGGPTANMYRLACKSREIESACRKPSCVFPDVCPNLGTDHGPLIQLYRRARELPGIKKILIASGVRYDLAVRSPAYVKELATHHTGGYLKIAPEHVAEGPLAAMMKPGIGTYDRFKELFDRFSKQAGKEQYLIPYFIAAHPGTRDEDMLELALWLKRNRFRPD
;
A
#
# COMPACT_ATOMS: atom_id res chain seq x y z
N MET A 1 5.98 19.82 10.54
CA MET A 1 6.61 18.87 9.59
C MET A 1 7.77 19.62 8.96
N ASP A 2 8.96 19.03 8.97
CA ASP A 2 10.08 19.57 8.22
C ASP A 2 9.63 19.80 6.78
N THR A 3 9.99 20.95 6.22
CA THR A 3 9.69 21.27 4.83
C THR A 3 10.55 20.38 3.94
N ALA A 4 9.93 19.29 3.42
CA ALA A 4 10.61 18.46 2.45
C ALA A 4 10.98 19.31 1.23
N ARG A 5 12.13 19.02 0.62
CA ARG A 5 12.51 19.63 -0.65
C ARG A 5 11.43 19.33 -1.70
N ASP A 6 11.08 20.32 -2.52
CA ASP A 6 10.17 20.14 -3.66
C ASP A 6 10.69 19.00 -4.54
N LEU A 7 9.81 18.07 -4.91
CA LEU A 7 10.15 16.88 -5.70
C LEU A 7 10.82 17.23 -7.03
N PHE A 8 10.45 18.35 -7.62
CA PHE A 8 10.99 18.84 -8.88
C PHE A 8 11.92 20.06 -8.70
N GLY A 9 12.34 20.33 -7.46
CA GLY A 9 13.28 21.41 -7.12
C GLY A 9 14.75 21.02 -7.27
N TYR A 10 15.06 19.86 -7.83
CA TYR A 10 16.41 19.42 -8.15
C TYR A 10 16.88 20.01 -9.49
N ARG A 11 18.17 20.31 -9.58
CA ARG A 11 18.78 20.62 -10.87
C ARG A 11 18.72 19.36 -11.75
N ARG A 12 18.13 19.48 -12.93
CA ARG A 12 18.06 18.35 -13.86
C ARG A 12 19.44 17.78 -14.15
N PHE A 13 19.55 16.47 -14.17
CA PHE A 13 20.77 15.77 -14.53
C PHE A 13 21.15 16.09 -15.97
N TRP A 14 22.42 16.02 -16.29
CA TRP A 14 22.95 16.47 -17.59
C TRP A 14 22.34 15.75 -18.79
N ALA A 15 21.87 14.50 -18.59
CA ALA A 15 21.30 13.70 -19.67
C ALA A 15 19.90 14.19 -20.12
N HIS A 16 19.28 15.17 -19.45
CA HIS A 16 18.03 15.81 -19.92
C HIS A 16 18.14 16.36 -21.35
N ARG A 17 19.35 16.57 -21.88
CA ARG A 17 19.62 17.00 -23.26
C ARG A 17 19.13 16.01 -24.32
N PHE A 18 18.95 14.73 -23.98
CA PHE A 18 18.42 13.72 -24.90
C PHE A 18 16.89 13.83 -25.10
N GLY A 19 16.23 14.70 -24.35
CA GLY A 19 14.78 14.88 -24.43
C GLY A 19 14.02 13.81 -23.65
N ILE A 20 12.74 13.67 -23.98
CA ILE A 20 11.81 12.70 -23.38
C ILE A 20 11.66 11.56 -24.36
N ALA A 21 11.86 10.33 -23.92
CA ALA A 21 11.64 9.13 -24.71
C ALA A 21 10.14 8.94 -25.02
N PRO A 22 9.74 8.63 -26.25
CA PRO A 22 8.33 8.28 -26.57
C PRO A 22 7.80 7.17 -25.68
N VAL A 23 8.65 6.18 -25.43
CA VAL A 23 8.48 5.11 -24.42
C VAL A 23 9.86 4.81 -23.84
N LEU A 24 9.93 4.45 -22.56
CA LEU A 24 11.22 4.10 -21.95
C LEU A 24 11.76 2.81 -22.59
N PRO A 25 13.05 2.78 -22.98
CA PRO A 25 13.60 1.66 -23.75
C PRO A 25 13.67 0.38 -22.91
N THR A 26 13.40 -0.74 -23.58
CA THR A 26 13.46 -2.10 -23.05
C THR A 26 14.50 -2.96 -23.77
N THR A 27 15.11 -2.41 -24.84
CA THR A 27 16.13 -3.07 -25.66
C THR A 27 17.27 -2.13 -26.01
N ARG A 28 18.41 -2.70 -26.38
CA ARG A 28 19.57 -1.93 -26.83
C ARG A 28 19.25 -1.13 -28.11
N ALA A 29 18.49 -1.73 -29.05
CA ALA A 29 18.11 -1.05 -30.29
C ALA A 29 17.29 0.22 -30.02
N GLU A 30 16.34 0.17 -29.06
CA GLU A 30 15.57 1.35 -28.65
C GLU A 30 16.45 2.43 -27.98
N MET A 31 17.49 2.03 -27.23
CA MET A 31 18.47 2.98 -26.71
C MET A 31 19.28 3.64 -27.83
N ASP A 32 19.68 2.87 -28.83
CA ASP A 32 20.45 3.39 -29.98
C ASP A 32 19.62 4.39 -30.80
N GLU A 33 18.31 4.15 -30.98
CA GLU A 33 17.36 5.09 -31.59
C GLU A 33 17.25 6.41 -30.80
N LEU A 34 17.35 6.35 -29.47
CA LEU A 34 17.37 7.52 -28.60
C LEU A 34 18.74 8.20 -28.51
N GLY A 35 19.78 7.64 -29.17
CA GLY A 35 21.15 8.12 -29.09
C GLY A 35 21.81 7.86 -27.73
N TRP A 36 21.34 6.87 -26.96
CA TRP A 36 21.87 6.53 -25.64
C TRP A 36 22.92 5.43 -25.74
N ASP A 37 24.10 5.72 -25.26
CA ASP A 37 25.20 4.75 -25.11
C ASP A 37 25.05 3.86 -23.88
N SER A 38 24.35 4.36 -22.85
CA SER A 38 24.09 3.67 -21.59
C SER A 38 22.83 4.21 -20.91
N CYS A 39 22.26 3.43 -19.99
CA CYS A 39 21.26 3.91 -19.05
C CYS A 39 21.95 4.45 -17.78
N ASP A 40 21.36 5.47 -17.16
CA ASP A 40 21.80 5.91 -15.85
C ASP A 40 21.19 5.02 -14.77
N ILE A 41 19.94 4.61 -14.96
CA ILE A 41 19.18 3.75 -14.06
C ILE A 41 18.45 2.67 -14.88
N ILE A 42 18.46 1.44 -14.41
CA ILE A 42 17.66 0.35 -14.99
C ILE A 42 16.66 -0.14 -13.95
N ILE A 43 15.37 -0.10 -14.31
CA ILE A 43 14.29 -0.63 -13.46
C ILE A 43 13.94 -2.05 -13.89
N VAL A 44 14.03 -2.99 -12.96
CA VAL A 44 13.66 -4.40 -13.15
C VAL A 44 12.32 -4.65 -12.48
N SER A 45 11.35 -5.20 -13.22
CA SER A 45 10.00 -5.44 -12.72
C SER A 45 9.48 -6.83 -13.06
N GLY A 46 8.70 -7.40 -12.15
CA GLY A 46 7.94 -8.63 -12.37
C GLY A 46 6.73 -8.47 -13.30
N ASP A 47 6.32 -7.25 -13.63
CA ASP A 47 5.20 -6.97 -14.53
C ASP A 47 5.68 -6.63 -15.95
N ALA A 48 4.85 -6.87 -16.93
CA ALA A 48 5.01 -6.33 -18.27
C ALA A 48 4.99 -4.79 -18.24
N TYR A 49 5.79 -4.15 -19.10
CA TYR A 49 5.86 -2.70 -19.11
C TYR A 49 4.62 -2.08 -19.78
N VAL A 50 3.88 -1.35 -18.99
CA VAL A 50 2.79 -0.47 -19.42
C VAL A 50 3.14 0.94 -19.00
N ASP A 51 3.25 1.86 -19.93
CA ASP A 51 3.58 3.26 -19.67
C ASP A 51 2.34 4.03 -19.17
N HIS A 52 1.90 3.70 -17.97
CA HIS A 52 0.67 4.21 -17.36
C HIS A 52 0.91 4.55 -15.89
N PRO A 53 0.35 5.66 -15.36
CA PRO A 53 0.59 6.09 -13.96
C PRO A 53 0.10 5.13 -12.88
N SER A 54 -0.70 4.12 -13.24
CA SER A 54 -1.08 3.03 -12.32
C SER A 54 -0.05 1.89 -12.25
N PHE A 55 1.03 1.94 -13.02
CA PHE A 55 2.12 0.97 -12.97
C PHE A 55 3.34 1.62 -12.34
N GLY A 56 3.77 1.07 -11.20
CA GLY A 56 4.85 1.64 -10.40
C GLY A 56 6.17 1.84 -11.17
N MET A 57 6.51 0.89 -12.07
CA MET A 57 7.72 1.03 -12.89
C MET A 57 7.65 2.21 -13.86
N ALA A 58 6.48 2.45 -14.47
CA ALA A 58 6.27 3.58 -15.37
C ALA A 58 6.31 4.90 -14.59
N LEU A 59 5.64 4.95 -13.45
CA LEU A 59 5.60 6.13 -12.61
C LEU A 59 7.01 6.53 -12.14
N VAL A 60 7.77 5.59 -11.59
CA VAL A 60 9.14 5.85 -11.12
C VAL A 60 10.05 6.15 -12.31
N GLY A 61 9.93 5.41 -13.41
CA GLY A 61 10.75 5.63 -14.62
C GLY A 61 10.52 7.01 -15.23
N ARG A 62 9.27 7.41 -15.45
CA ARG A 62 8.94 8.75 -15.97
C ARG A 62 9.33 9.88 -15.02
N LEU A 63 9.20 9.66 -13.71
CA LEU A 63 9.66 10.63 -12.72
C LEU A 63 11.18 10.83 -12.79
N LEU A 64 11.96 9.75 -12.86
CA LEU A 64 13.41 9.83 -12.98
C LEU A 64 13.84 10.43 -14.33
N GLU A 65 13.16 10.11 -15.41
CA GLU A 65 13.35 10.76 -16.72
C GLU A 65 13.10 12.28 -16.63
N ALA A 66 12.02 12.71 -15.93
CA ALA A 66 11.74 14.14 -15.72
C ALA A 66 12.83 14.84 -14.88
N GLN A 67 13.56 14.09 -14.03
CA GLN A 67 14.76 14.58 -13.34
C GLN A 67 15.99 14.64 -14.26
N GLY A 68 15.89 14.13 -15.49
CA GLY A 68 16.92 14.17 -16.50
C GLY A 68 17.80 12.92 -16.60
N PHE A 69 17.40 11.81 -15.99
CA PHE A 69 18.13 10.54 -16.08
C PHE A 69 17.66 9.71 -17.30
N ARG A 70 18.59 8.94 -17.88
CA ARG A 70 18.28 7.92 -18.90
C ARG A 70 17.84 6.64 -18.17
N VAL A 71 16.59 6.26 -18.35
CA VAL A 71 15.98 5.14 -17.61
C VAL A 71 15.62 4.01 -18.57
N GLY A 72 16.20 2.84 -18.37
CA GLY A 72 15.83 1.61 -19.08
C GLY A 72 14.91 0.74 -18.23
N ILE A 73 14.09 -0.08 -18.88
CA ILE A 73 13.14 -0.99 -18.22
C ILE A 73 13.45 -2.44 -18.62
N LEU A 74 13.72 -3.29 -17.63
CA LEU A 74 13.72 -4.74 -17.77
C LEU A 74 12.41 -5.31 -17.22
N ALA A 75 11.44 -5.47 -18.09
CA ALA A 75 10.11 -5.96 -17.75
C ALA A 75 10.04 -7.47 -17.91
N GLN A 76 9.77 -8.20 -16.85
CA GLN A 76 9.72 -9.66 -16.81
C GLN A 76 10.94 -10.32 -17.47
N PRO A 77 12.18 -9.94 -17.08
CA PRO A 77 13.36 -10.58 -17.66
C PRO A 77 13.37 -12.08 -17.36
N ASP A 78 13.92 -12.86 -18.29
CA ASP A 78 14.22 -14.26 -17.98
C ASP A 78 15.20 -14.31 -16.80
N TRP A 79 14.79 -15.01 -15.77
CA TRP A 79 15.47 -15.04 -14.49
C TRP A 79 16.29 -16.31 -14.26
N HIS A 80 16.33 -17.23 -15.22
CA HIS A 80 17.06 -18.49 -15.08
C HIS A 80 18.59 -18.27 -15.02
N ASP A 81 19.07 -17.21 -15.69
CA ASP A 81 20.47 -16.78 -15.62
C ASP A 81 20.58 -15.24 -15.69
N ALA A 82 21.79 -14.69 -15.74
CA ALA A 82 22.04 -13.26 -15.77
C ALA A 82 21.94 -12.62 -17.17
N THR A 83 21.76 -13.40 -18.23
CA THR A 83 21.85 -12.93 -19.63
C THR A 83 20.88 -11.79 -19.92
N ALA A 84 19.61 -11.93 -19.49
CA ALA A 84 18.61 -10.88 -19.69
C ALA A 84 18.96 -9.59 -18.96
N PHE A 85 19.68 -9.66 -17.84
CA PHE A 85 20.09 -8.51 -17.03
C PHE A 85 21.30 -7.76 -17.60
N LEU A 86 22.01 -8.36 -18.55
CA LEU A 86 23.09 -7.73 -19.32
C LEU A 86 22.57 -6.96 -20.55
N SER A 87 21.34 -7.17 -20.98
CA SER A 87 20.82 -6.76 -22.30
C SER A 87 20.84 -5.26 -22.55
N LEU A 88 20.65 -4.41 -21.53
CA LEU A 88 20.73 -2.95 -21.60
C LEU A 88 22.12 -2.39 -21.25
N GLY A 89 23.06 -3.26 -20.94
CA GLY A 89 24.39 -2.88 -20.45
C GLY A 89 24.38 -2.47 -18.97
N ARG A 90 25.55 -2.03 -18.50
CA ARG A 90 25.76 -1.60 -17.11
C ARG A 90 25.11 -0.23 -16.88
N PRO A 91 24.21 -0.06 -15.89
CA PRO A 91 23.69 1.26 -15.54
C PRO A 91 24.78 2.09 -14.83
N ASN A 92 24.77 3.41 -15.05
CA ASN A 92 25.77 4.31 -14.47
C ASN A 92 25.60 4.52 -12.96
N LEU A 93 24.36 4.39 -12.43
CA LEU A 93 24.04 4.69 -11.05
C LEU A 93 23.56 3.49 -10.25
N PHE A 94 22.45 2.85 -10.65
CA PHE A 94 21.91 1.71 -9.89
C PHE A 94 20.87 0.91 -10.68
N PHE A 95 20.61 -0.34 -10.20
CA PHE A 95 19.42 -1.10 -10.53
C PHE A 95 18.32 -0.81 -9.51
N GLY A 96 17.13 -0.42 -9.99
CA GLY A 96 15.90 -0.37 -9.19
C GLY A 96 15.08 -1.64 -9.38
N VAL A 97 14.85 -2.43 -8.32
CA VAL A 97 14.22 -3.76 -8.43
C VAL A 97 12.89 -3.79 -7.70
N THR A 98 11.83 -4.23 -8.39
CA THR A 98 10.48 -4.41 -7.83
C THR A 98 9.84 -5.72 -8.26
N GLY A 99 8.97 -6.28 -7.42
CA GLY A 99 8.13 -7.44 -7.77
C GLY A 99 7.01 -7.13 -8.75
N GLY A 100 6.72 -5.85 -8.98
CA GLY A 100 5.59 -5.37 -9.78
C GLY A 100 4.53 -4.66 -8.93
N ASN A 101 3.34 -4.47 -9.48
CA ASN A 101 2.21 -3.83 -8.80
C ASN A 101 1.63 -4.67 -7.66
N MET A 102 1.82 -5.97 -7.70
CA MET A 102 1.44 -6.91 -6.65
C MET A 102 2.66 -7.61 -6.07
N ASP A 103 2.49 -8.14 -4.87
CA ASP A 103 3.42 -9.11 -4.31
C ASP A 103 3.49 -10.35 -5.19
N SER A 104 4.70 -10.81 -5.53
CA SER A 104 4.90 -11.91 -6.46
C SER A 104 4.26 -13.22 -6.02
N MET A 105 4.27 -13.50 -4.71
CA MET A 105 3.66 -14.70 -4.15
C MET A 105 2.12 -14.62 -4.18
N VAL A 106 1.54 -13.45 -3.86
CA VAL A 106 0.09 -13.21 -3.97
C VAL A 106 -0.38 -13.30 -5.43
N ASN A 107 0.44 -12.81 -6.36
CA ASN A 107 0.13 -12.88 -7.77
C ASN A 107 0.18 -14.31 -8.33
N ARG A 108 1.14 -15.12 -7.86
CA ARG A 108 1.37 -16.48 -8.37
C ARG A 108 0.49 -17.55 -7.72
N TYR A 109 0.09 -17.37 -6.46
CA TYR A 109 -0.61 -18.40 -5.68
C TYR A 109 -1.97 -17.93 -5.19
N THR A 110 -2.88 -18.89 -5.05
CA THR A 110 -4.16 -18.69 -4.33
C THR A 110 -3.92 -18.70 -2.81
N SER A 111 -4.99 -18.37 -2.05
CA SER A 111 -5.00 -18.53 -0.59
C SER A 111 -4.76 -19.97 -0.14
N ASP A 112 -5.13 -20.96 -0.97
CA ASP A 112 -4.90 -22.40 -0.71
C ASP A 112 -3.49 -22.86 -1.14
N ARG A 113 -2.58 -21.93 -1.39
CA ARG A 113 -1.20 -22.21 -1.85
C ARG A 113 -1.11 -22.95 -3.19
N LYS A 114 -2.17 -22.90 -4.01
CA LYS A 114 -2.18 -23.50 -5.35
C LYS A 114 -1.68 -22.48 -6.38
N PRO A 115 -0.82 -22.88 -7.34
CA PRO A 115 -0.42 -21.99 -8.42
C PRO A 115 -1.65 -21.52 -9.21
N ARG A 116 -1.68 -20.23 -9.56
CA ARG A 116 -2.69 -19.69 -10.48
C ARG A 116 -2.38 -20.11 -11.91
N SER A 117 -3.42 -20.27 -12.70
CA SER A 117 -3.32 -20.58 -14.13
C SER A 117 -3.07 -19.37 -14.99
N ASP A 118 -3.22 -18.16 -14.45
CA ASP A 118 -3.09 -16.89 -15.15
C ASP A 118 -2.32 -15.85 -14.33
N ASP A 119 -1.75 -14.86 -15.04
CA ASP A 119 -1.14 -13.67 -14.45
C ASP A 119 -1.63 -12.44 -15.22
N ALA A 120 -2.45 -11.63 -14.56
CA ALA A 120 -3.04 -10.44 -15.17
C ALA A 120 -2.02 -9.38 -15.64
N TYR A 121 -0.81 -9.42 -15.12
CA TYR A 121 0.27 -8.48 -15.45
C TYR A 121 1.23 -8.99 -16.51
N THR A 122 0.86 -10.08 -17.18
CA THR A 122 1.67 -10.73 -18.22
C THR A 122 0.96 -10.67 -19.56
N PRO A 123 1.68 -10.50 -20.69
CA PRO A 123 1.09 -10.55 -22.02
C PRO A 123 0.35 -11.86 -22.27
N GLY A 124 -0.90 -11.78 -22.72
CA GLY A 124 -1.77 -12.93 -22.88
C GLY A 124 -2.28 -13.56 -21.59
N GLY A 125 -2.00 -12.97 -20.44
CA GLY A 125 -2.38 -13.53 -19.14
C GLY A 125 -1.59 -14.78 -18.73
N MET A 126 -0.44 -15.04 -19.34
CA MET A 126 0.34 -16.27 -19.11
C MET A 126 0.95 -16.32 -17.71
N ALA A 127 0.65 -17.39 -16.96
CA ALA A 127 1.29 -17.63 -15.67
C ALA A 127 2.73 -18.14 -15.80
N GLY A 128 3.52 -17.93 -14.74
CA GLY A 128 4.84 -18.56 -14.58
C GLY A 128 6.03 -17.80 -15.17
N LEU A 129 5.83 -16.61 -15.73
CA LEU A 129 6.94 -15.79 -16.27
C LEU A 129 7.70 -15.03 -15.18
N ARG A 130 7.16 -14.89 -13.98
CA ARG A 130 7.88 -14.29 -12.86
C ARG A 130 8.33 -15.35 -11.85
N PRO A 131 9.50 -15.20 -11.22
CA PRO A 131 9.94 -16.11 -10.17
C PRO A 131 9.15 -15.88 -8.87
N ASP A 132 9.15 -16.88 -8.00
CA ASP A 132 8.74 -16.72 -6.61
C ASP A 132 9.67 -15.73 -5.90
N ARG A 133 9.07 -14.83 -5.10
CA ARG A 133 9.82 -13.79 -4.39
C ARG A 133 10.71 -12.98 -5.35
N SER A 134 10.08 -12.45 -6.39
CA SER A 134 10.72 -11.83 -7.55
C SER A 134 11.81 -10.82 -7.19
N VAL A 135 11.60 -10.01 -6.15
CA VAL A 135 12.60 -9.00 -5.72
C VAL A 135 13.92 -9.66 -5.32
N ILE A 136 13.87 -10.80 -4.61
CA ILE A 136 15.09 -11.53 -4.19
C ILE A 136 15.83 -12.08 -5.40
N VAL A 137 15.09 -12.74 -6.29
CA VAL A 137 15.67 -13.39 -7.48
C VAL A 137 16.26 -12.35 -8.42
N TYR A 138 15.52 -11.29 -8.73
CA TYR A 138 15.99 -10.25 -9.63
C TYR A 138 17.19 -9.48 -9.06
N ALA A 139 17.20 -9.18 -7.76
CA ALA A 139 18.36 -8.56 -7.11
C ALA A 139 19.61 -9.45 -7.20
N ALA A 140 19.45 -10.76 -7.01
CA ALA A 140 20.56 -11.71 -7.18
C ALA A 140 21.09 -11.73 -8.62
N ARG A 141 20.21 -11.68 -9.63
CA ARG A 141 20.60 -11.62 -11.05
C ARG A 141 21.27 -10.31 -11.43
N CYS A 142 20.81 -9.17 -10.88
CA CYS A 142 21.51 -7.89 -11.05
C CYS A 142 22.95 -7.95 -10.52
N ARG A 143 23.14 -8.55 -9.34
CA ARG A 143 24.47 -8.75 -8.76
C ARG A 143 25.36 -9.68 -9.57
N GLU A 144 24.78 -10.74 -10.14
CA GLU A 144 25.51 -11.67 -11.00
C GLU A 144 25.93 -10.99 -12.32
N ALA A 145 25.08 -10.11 -12.86
CA ALA A 145 25.39 -9.36 -14.08
C ALA A 145 26.45 -8.27 -13.83
N PHE A 146 26.34 -7.53 -12.74
CA PHE A 146 27.25 -6.41 -12.39
C PHE A 146 27.37 -6.30 -10.86
N ASP A 147 28.41 -6.87 -10.30
CA ASP A 147 28.62 -7.02 -8.86
C ASP A 147 28.92 -5.68 -8.15
N ASP A 148 29.45 -4.70 -8.88
CA ASP A 148 29.83 -3.37 -8.39
C ASP A 148 28.71 -2.32 -8.51
N VAL A 149 27.58 -2.64 -9.16
CA VAL A 149 26.46 -1.71 -9.33
C VAL A 149 25.53 -1.78 -8.13
N PRO A 150 25.17 -0.62 -7.53
CA PRO A 150 24.17 -0.58 -6.45
C PRO A 150 22.84 -1.19 -6.84
N VAL A 151 22.24 -1.98 -5.94
CA VAL A 151 20.91 -2.56 -6.08
C VAL A 151 19.98 -1.94 -5.05
N VAL A 152 18.98 -1.20 -5.54
CA VAL A 152 17.94 -0.55 -4.75
C VAL A 152 16.63 -1.30 -4.93
N ILE A 153 16.10 -1.90 -3.87
CA ILE A 153 14.83 -2.64 -3.94
C ILE A 153 13.66 -1.79 -3.47
N GLY A 154 12.47 -2.03 -4.02
CA GLY A 154 11.28 -1.26 -3.67
C GLY A 154 9.96 -1.94 -4.09
N GLY A 155 8.89 -1.17 -4.06
CA GLY A 155 7.54 -1.64 -4.34
C GLY A 155 6.87 -2.34 -3.15
N ILE A 156 5.67 -2.89 -3.37
CA ILE A 156 4.86 -3.46 -2.29
C ILE A 156 5.53 -4.68 -1.64
N GLU A 157 6.14 -5.56 -2.42
CA GLU A 157 6.80 -6.76 -1.93
C GLU A 157 7.95 -6.43 -0.96
N ALA A 158 8.79 -5.45 -1.31
CA ALA A 158 9.87 -5.00 -0.44
C ALA A 158 9.34 -4.24 0.79
N SER A 159 8.34 -3.37 0.61
CA SER A 159 7.74 -2.59 1.70
C SER A 159 7.17 -3.47 2.81
N LEU A 160 6.46 -4.54 2.45
CA LEU A 160 5.82 -5.44 3.41
C LEU A 160 6.81 -6.37 4.12
N ARG A 161 8.01 -6.56 3.54
CA ARG A 161 9.05 -7.47 4.05
C ARG A 161 10.30 -6.75 4.56
N ARG A 162 10.17 -5.46 4.93
CA ARG A 162 11.31 -4.61 5.36
C ARG A 162 11.90 -4.97 6.72
N ILE A 163 11.13 -5.69 7.57
CA ILE A 163 11.59 -6.33 8.82
C ILE A 163 11.41 -7.84 8.73
N ALA A 164 11.72 -8.58 9.81
CA ALA A 164 11.34 -9.99 9.92
C ALA A 164 9.84 -10.14 9.68
N HIS A 165 9.47 -11.07 8.80
CA HIS A 165 8.08 -11.22 8.34
C HIS A 165 7.70 -12.69 8.23
N TYR A 166 6.41 -12.98 8.48
CA TYR A 166 5.86 -14.32 8.27
C TYR A 166 5.60 -14.57 6.79
N ASP A 167 6.24 -15.60 6.26
CA ASP A 167 6.02 -16.08 4.90
C ASP A 167 4.95 -17.19 4.92
N TYR A 168 3.74 -16.82 4.57
CA TYR A 168 2.57 -17.70 4.56
C TYR A 168 2.77 -18.96 3.70
N TRP A 169 3.49 -18.86 2.57
CA TRP A 169 3.65 -19.98 1.65
C TRP A 169 4.65 -21.03 2.14
N SER A 170 5.69 -20.62 2.83
CA SER A 170 6.68 -21.53 3.46
C SER A 170 6.40 -21.79 4.93
N ASP A 171 5.40 -21.12 5.53
CA ASP A 171 5.00 -21.27 6.93
C ASP A 171 6.14 -21.03 7.95
N VAL A 172 6.96 -20.02 7.66
CA VAL A 172 8.10 -19.63 8.50
C VAL A 172 8.24 -18.12 8.61
N VAL A 173 8.85 -17.67 9.69
CA VAL A 173 9.30 -16.27 9.79
C VAL A 173 10.63 -16.14 9.05
N ARG A 174 10.69 -15.24 8.07
CA ARG A 174 11.90 -14.93 7.29
C ARG A 174 12.55 -13.64 7.75
N ARG A 175 13.82 -13.48 7.44
CA ARG A 175 14.56 -12.24 7.68
C ARG A 175 14.00 -11.08 6.84
N SER A 176 14.43 -9.86 7.15
CA SER A 176 14.20 -8.73 6.25
C SER A 176 14.62 -9.06 4.81
N ILE A 177 13.78 -8.70 3.84
CA ILE A 177 14.05 -8.91 2.41
C ILE A 177 15.34 -8.21 1.96
N LEU A 178 15.73 -7.13 2.62
CA LEU A 178 16.98 -6.42 2.35
C LEU A 178 18.21 -7.33 2.49
N LEU A 179 18.18 -8.22 3.49
CA LEU A 179 19.26 -9.21 3.72
C LEU A 179 19.18 -10.38 2.76
N ASP A 180 17.98 -10.89 2.49
CA ASP A 180 17.78 -12.03 1.60
C ASP A 180 18.08 -11.66 0.14
N ALA A 181 17.73 -10.45 -0.28
CA ALA A 181 18.05 -9.90 -1.60
C ALA A 181 19.51 -9.43 -1.73
N LYS A 182 20.25 -9.31 -0.64
CA LYS A 182 21.60 -8.70 -0.59
C LYS A 182 21.64 -7.33 -1.27
N ALA A 183 20.56 -6.55 -1.10
CA ALA A 183 20.45 -5.21 -1.68
C ALA A 183 21.13 -4.17 -0.81
N ASP A 184 21.56 -3.06 -1.42
CA ASP A 184 22.28 -1.99 -0.72
C ASP A 184 21.31 -1.06 0.01
N LEU A 185 20.14 -0.82 -0.60
CA LEU A 185 19.11 0.06 -0.06
C LEU A 185 17.72 -0.50 -0.38
N LEU A 186 16.80 -0.35 0.55
CA LEU A 186 15.38 -0.59 0.34
C LEU A 186 14.63 0.74 0.44
N ILE A 187 13.77 1.03 -0.55
CA ILE A 187 12.84 2.15 -0.51
C ILE A 187 11.44 1.59 -0.28
N TYR A 188 10.79 2.03 0.79
CA TYR A 188 9.45 1.58 1.14
C TYR A 188 8.41 2.73 1.09
N GLY A 189 7.18 2.35 0.90
CA GLY A 189 6.09 3.31 0.78
C GLY A 189 6.03 3.97 -0.60
N ASN A 190 5.47 5.17 -0.65
CA ASN A 190 5.49 6.00 -1.85
C ASN A 190 6.91 6.50 -2.08
N ALA A 191 7.54 6.02 -3.14
CA ALA A 191 8.99 6.08 -3.35
C ALA A 191 9.50 7.40 -3.96
N GLU A 192 8.62 8.26 -4.44
CA GLU A 192 8.95 9.38 -5.32
C GLU A 192 10.06 10.27 -4.75
N ARG A 193 9.92 10.73 -3.49
CA ARG A 193 10.93 11.59 -2.86
C ARG A 193 12.25 10.85 -2.65
N ALA A 194 12.16 9.64 -2.13
CA ALA A 194 13.35 8.86 -1.79
C ALA A 194 14.16 8.49 -3.05
N ILE A 195 13.49 8.01 -4.11
CA ILE A 195 14.19 7.56 -5.32
C ILE A 195 14.84 8.74 -6.07
N VAL A 196 14.18 9.90 -6.11
CA VAL A 196 14.73 11.12 -6.72
C VAL A 196 15.97 11.60 -5.93
N GLU A 197 15.88 11.65 -4.60
CA GLU A 197 17.00 12.05 -3.78
C GLU A 197 18.18 11.10 -3.88
N VAL A 198 17.94 9.78 -3.82
CA VAL A 198 18.98 8.77 -3.99
C VAL A 198 19.65 8.89 -5.36
N ALA A 199 18.87 9.03 -6.44
CA ALA A 199 19.41 9.18 -7.79
C ALA A 199 20.31 10.43 -7.91
N HIS A 200 19.88 11.58 -7.39
CA HIS A 200 20.67 12.80 -7.43
C HIS A 200 21.94 12.73 -6.57
N ARG A 201 21.89 12.10 -5.39
CA ARG A 201 23.08 11.91 -4.54
C ARG A 201 24.12 11.01 -5.21
N LEU A 202 23.68 9.89 -5.79
CA LEU A 202 24.57 9.01 -6.56
C LEU A 202 25.16 9.74 -7.78
N ALA A 203 24.35 10.52 -8.49
CA ALA A 203 24.78 11.30 -9.65
C ALA A 203 25.81 12.40 -9.29
N THR A 204 25.87 12.83 -8.05
CA THR A 204 26.89 13.77 -7.53
C THR A 204 28.11 13.06 -6.95
N GLY A 205 28.19 11.72 -7.07
CA GLY A 205 29.34 10.93 -6.65
C GLY A 205 29.28 10.41 -5.21
N ALA A 206 28.12 10.54 -4.52
CA ALA A 206 27.96 9.90 -3.22
C ALA A 206 27.94 8.37 -3.37
N SER A 207 28.59 7.66 -2.46
CA SER A 207 28.44 6.21 -2.37
C SER A 207 27.09 5.84 -1.78
N ILE A 208 26.48 4.76 -2.27
CA ILE A 208 25.21 4.25 -1.75
C ILE A 208 25.28 4.00 -0.23
N ASP A 209 26.42 3.56 0.27
CA ASP A 209 26.67 3.31 1.69
C ASP A 209 26.62 4.55 2.57
N THR A 210 26.74 5.74 2.00
CA THR A 210 26.65 7.01 2.73
C THR A 210 25.23 7.57 2.79
N ILE A 211 24.29 7.01 2.02
CA ILE A 211 22.90 7.47 1.95
C ILE A 211 22.09 6.80 3.07
N ARG A 212 22.17 7.38 4.28
CA ARG A 212 21.61 6.81 5.51
C ARG A 212 20.46 7.64 6.14
N ASP A 213 20.19 8.82 5.63
CA ASP A 213 19.31 9.84 6.20
C ASP A 213 18.04 10.10 5.38
N VAL A 214 17.85 9.40 4.27
CA VAL A 214 16.67 9.55 3.40
C VAL A 214 15.46 8.86 4.01
N ARG A 215 14.37 9.61 4.22
CA ARG A 215 13.12 9.06 4.76
C ARG A 215 12.49 8.05 3.79
N GLY A 216 11.83 7.04 4.34
CA GLY A 216 11.23 5.96 3.54
C GLY A 216 12.26 4.95 3.02
N THR A 217 13.45 4.89 3.63
CA THR A 217 14.48 3.91 3.27
C THR A 217 14.83 2.97 4.42
N ALA A 218 15.40 1.83 4.07
CA ALA A 218 16.02 0.91 5.02
C ALA A 218 17.36 0.42 4.47
N PHE A 219 18.32 0.19 5.37
CA PHE A 219 19.68 -0.23 5.06
C PHE A 219 20.26 -1.14 6.14
N VAL A 220 21.30 -1.87 5.79
CA VAL A 220 22.04 -2.71 6.75
C VAL A 220 23.11 -1.87 7.45
N THR A 221 23.23 -2.03 8.77
CA THR A 221 24.23 -1.35 9.59
C THR A 221 24.78 -2.27 10.69
N ARG A 222 25.78 -1.78 11.40
CA ARG A 222 26.28 -2.38 12.65
C ARG A 222 26.14 -1.33 13.76
N GLY A 223 25.06 -1.44 14.54
CA GLY A 223 24.77 -0.48 15.60
C GLY A 223 24.10 0.83 15.12
N ALA A 224 23.70 1.64 16.08
CA ALA A 224 23.08 2.93 15.82
C ALA A 224 24.12 3.97 15.33
N PRO A 225 23.75 4.86 14.39
CA PRO A 225 24.61 5.99 14.01
C PRO A 225 24.92 6.89 15.21
N GLU A 226 26.05 7.58 15.16
CA GLU A 226 26.46 8.53 16.19
C GLU A 226 25.39 9.63 16.41
N GLY A 227 25.13 9.96 17.65
CA GLY A 227 24.14 10.97 18.04
C GLY A 227 22.70 10.50 18.08
N TRP A 228 22.42 9.20 17.84
CA TRP A 228 21.09 8.61 18.01
C TRP A 228 20.92 7.98 19.39
N GLY A 229 19.78 8.26 20.04
CA GLY A 229 19.35 7.57 21.27
C GLY A 229 18.58 6.29 20.91
N GLU A 230 18.95 5.15 21.49
CA GLU A 230 18.22 3.90 21.33
C GLU A 230 17.30 3.63 22.52
N ILE A 231 16.08 3.21 22.27
CA ILE A 231 15.09 2.79 23.29
C ILE A 231 14.58 1.40 22.97
N ASP A 232 14.34 0.58 23.98
CA ASP A 232 13.75 -0.74 23.80
C ASP A 232 12.26 -0.62 23.40
N SER A 233 11.83 -1.51 22.54
CA SER A 233 10.44 -1.60 22.07
C SER A 233 9.43 -1.69 23.21
N ARG A 234 9.78 -2.36 24.30
CA ARG A 234 8.93 -2.53 25.50
C ARG A 234 8.74 -1.25 26.30
N GLU A 235 9.61 -0.26 26.13
CA GLU A 235 9.43 1.07 26.71
C GLU A 235 8.34 1.87 25.97
N VAL A 236 8.12 1.57 24.70
CA VAL A 236 7.13 2.23 23.85
C VAL A 236 5.76 1.59 23.97
N ASP A 237 5.73 0.26 24.01
CA ASP A 237 4.51 -0.55 24.01
C ASP A 237 4.76 -1.90 24.69
N THR A 238 3.75 -2.44 25.35
CA THR A 238 3.88 -3.72 26.06
C THR A 238 3.45 -4.87 25.14
N PRO A 239 4.28 -5.92 24.96
CA PRO A 239 3.86 -7.12 24.27
C PRO A 239 2.56 -7.68 24.85
N GLY A 240 1.67 -8.17 23.99
CA GLY A 240 0.43 -8.82 24.38
C GLY A 240 0.67 -10.23 24.96
N ALA A 241 -0.41 -10.97 25.09
CA ALA A 241 -0.37 -12.39 25.42
C ALA A 241 -1.19 -13.19 24.40
N LEU A 242 -0.77 -14.41 24.12
CA LEU A 242 -1.58 -15.34 23.32
C LEU A 242 -2.76 -15.83 24.18
N ALA A 243 -3.96 -15.87 23.59
CA ALA A 243 -5.04 -16.63 24.17
C ALA A 243 -4.64 -18.11 24.27
N PRO A 244 -5.00 -18.82 25.34
CA PRO A 244 -4.79 -20.26 25.43
C PRO A 244 -5.39 -20.95 24.17
N LYS A 245 -4.64 -21.87 23.59
CA LYS A 245 -5.18 -22.71 22.51
C LYS A 245 -6.29 -23.56 23.13
N VAL A 246 -7.52 -23.31 22.73
CA VAL A 246 -8.65 -24.20 23.07
C VAL A 246 -8.51 -25.40 22.12
N ASP A 247 -8.28 -26.56 22.68
CA ASP A 247 -8.36 -27.79 21.92
C ASP A 247 -9.85 -28.04 21.61
N PRO A 248 -10.29 -27.97 20.34
CA PRO A 248 -11.68 -28.17 19.98
C PRO A 248 -12.18 -29.60 20.28
N TYR A 249 -11.27 -30.53 20.59
CA TYR A 249 -11.57 -31.92 20.95
C TYR A 249 -11.31 -32.19 22.44
N ALA A 250 -10.90 -31.20 23.23
CA ALA A 250 -10.81 -31.35 24.68
C ALA A 250 -12.22 -31.55 25.26
N VAL A 251 -12.51 -32.75 25.65
CA VAL A 251 -13.70 -33.05 26.47
C VAL A 251 -13.42 -32.43 27.82
N GLU A 252 -14.14 -31.35 28.19
CA GLU A 252 -14.07 -30.83 29.55
C GLU A 252 -14.36 -31.98 30.52
N PRO A 253 -13.50 -32.25 31.52
CA PRO A 253 -13.85 -33.21 32.55
C PRO A 253 -15.13 -32.73 33.22
N ALA A 254 -16.17 -33.57 33.22
CA ALA A 254 -17.46 -33.28 33.81
C ALA A 254 -17.26 -32.66 35.19
N SER A 255 -17.54 -31.36 35.32
CA SER A 255 -17.47 -30.67 36.59
C SER A 255 -18.50 -31.35 37.53
N VAL A 256 -17.98 -31.97 38.56
CA VAL A 256 -18.83 -32.46 39.67
C VAL A 256 -19.56 -31.24 40.22
N ALA A 257 -20.85 -31.16 39.95
CA ALA A 257 -21.69 -30.05 40.41
C ALA A 257 -21.66 -29.98 41.95
N GLY A 258 -20.92 -29.08 42.51
CA GLY A 258 -21.09 -28.64 43.87
C GLY A 258 -22.34 -27.76 43.98
N PRO A 259 -23.03 -27.71 45.13
CA PRO A 259 -24.33 -27.09 45.25
C PRO A 259 -24.27 -25.59 44.94
N ALA A 260 -25.21 -25.13 44.10
CA ALA A 260 -25.41 -23.76 43.72
C ALA A 260 -25.55 -22.84 44.92
N SER A 261 -24.60 -21.95 45.11
CA SER A 261 -24.72 -20.82 46.02
C SER A 261 -25.49 -19.70 45.32
N ALA A 262 -26.57 -19.26 45.95
CA ALA A 262 -27.51 -18.29 45.41
C ALA A 262 -26.88 -16.98 45.00
N ALA A 263 -27.24 -16.51 43.80
CA ALA A 263 -26.90 -15.20 43.31
C ALA A 263 -27.59 -14.10 44.16
N GLY A 264 -26.80 -13.25 44.77
CA GLY A 264 -27.28 -11.99 45.36
C GLY A 264 -27.40 -10.90 44.28
N PRO A 265 -28.24 -9.88 44.53
CA PRO A 265 -28.60 -8.91 43.50
C PRO A 265 -27.46 -7.97 43.13
N ALA A 266 -27.45 -7.57 41.85
CA ALA A 266 -26.52 -6.61 41.29
C ALA A 266 -26.45 -5.30 42.09
N SER A 267 -25.27 -4.97 42.60
CA SER A 267 -24.96 -3.70 43.25
C SER A 267 -24.65 -2.66 42.19
N THR A 268 -25.45 -1.59 42.26
CA THR A 268 -25.29 -0.34 41.51
C THR A 268 -23.95 0.36 41.84
N ALA A 269 -23.37 0.91 40.81
CA ALA A 269 -22.38 2.00 40.74
C ALA A 269 -21.67 2.39 42.07
N GLY A 270 -20.45 1.97 42.21
CA GLY A 270 -19.48 2.55 43.14
C GLY A 270 -18.50 3.49 42.43
N PRO A 271 -17.85 4.39 43.14
CA PRO A 271 -17.23 5.59 42.56
C PRO A 271 -15.97 5.29 41.80
N SER A 272 -15.73 6.13 40.78
CA SER A 272 -14.52 6.30 40.00
C SER A 272 -13.27 5.71 40.65
N ALA A 273 -12.84 4.57 40.16
CA ALA A 273 -11.46 4.16 40.31
C ALA A 273 -10.62 5.28 39.69
N LEU A 274 -9.98 6.07 40.50
CA LEU A 274 -8.84 6.90 40.11
C LEU A 274 -7.91 6.01 39.34
N VAL A 275 -7.95 6.15 38.02
CA VAL A 275 -6.92 5.63 37.13
C VAL A 275 -5.64 6.28 37.61
N THR A 276 -4.90 5.56 38.45
CA THR A 276 -3.53 5.91 38.75
C THR A 276 -2.83 5.88 37.43
N LEU A 277 -2.76 7.04 36.76
CA LEU A 277 -1.82 7.27 35.67
C LEU A 277 -0.45 6.98 36.28
N ARG A 278 -0.03 5.71 36.23
CA ARG A 278 1.36 5.37 36.46
C ARG A 278 2.14 6.34 35.57
N ARG A 279 2.96 7.15 36.21
CA ARG A 279 4.01 7.95 35.58
C ARG A 279 4.89 6.99 34.75
N ARG A 280 4.35 6.52 33.62
CA ARG A 280 5.10 5.82 32.62
C ARG A 280 5.73 6.87 31.72
N ASN A 281 7.04 7.02 31.88
CA ASN A 281 7.94 7.64 30.93
C ASN A 281 7.81 9.17 30.74
N LEU A 282 8.09 9.93 31.78
CA LEU A 282 8.56 11.30 31.63
C LEU A 282 9.89 11.38 30.85
N ASP A 283 10.69 10.32 30.87
CA ASP A 283 11.97 10.26 30.13
C ASP A 283 11.79 10.01 28.64
N ALA A 284 10.81 9.21 28.20
CA ALA A 284 10.50 9.05 26.77
C ALA A 284 9.93 10.32 26.11
N LYS A 285 9.44 11.30 26.90
CA LYS A 285 9.05 12.63 26.42
C LYS A 285 10.24 13.59 26.26
N ARG A 286 11.40 13.26 26.84
CA ARG A 286 12.61 14.11 26.80
C ARG A 286 13.50 13.82 25.61
N HIS A 287 13.37 12.67 24.94
CA HIS A 287 14.17 12.36 23.78
C HIS A 287 13.57 13.00 22.52
N ASP A 288 14.41 13.68 21.78
CA ASP A 288 14.06 14.16 20.44
C ASP A 288 13.72 12.96 19.55
N ARG A 289 12.45 12.85 19.14
CA ARG A 289 11.98 11.73 18.34
C ARG A 289 12.70 11.61 17.00
N SER A 290 13.21 12.72 16.46
CA SER A 290 13.96 12.75 15.19
C SER A 290 15.35 12.12 15.32
N LYS A 291 15.85 11.94 16.54
CA LYS A 291 17.14 11.33 16.89
C LYS A 291 17.00 10.12 17.79
N THR A 292 15.80 9.54 17.85
CA THR A 292 15.52 8.35 18.65
C THR A 292 15.13 7.19 17.75
N VAL A 293 15.75 6.03 17.97
CA VAL A 293 15.42 4.77 17.28
C VAL A 293 14.82 3.78 18.27
N ILE A 294 13.83 3.02 17.84
CA ILE A 294 13.24 1.93 18.62
C ILE A 294 13.89 0.62 18.17
N ARG A 295 14.51 -0.09 19.13
CA ARG A 295 15.00 -1.44 18.90
C ARG A 295 13.86 -2.42 19.04
N LEU A 296 13.52 -3.05 17.92
CA LEU A 296 12.53 -4.13 17.85
C LEU A 296 13.13 -5.44 18.40
N PRO A 297 12.31 -6.42 18.83
CA PRO A 297 12.77 -7.77 19.06
C PRO A 297 13.54 -8.31 17.86
N SER A 298 14.66 -8.99 18.11
CA SER A 298 15.52 -9.52 17.04
C SER A 298 14.80 -10.54 16.17
N PHE A 299 15.36 -10.83 14.99
CA PHE A 299 14.87 -11.90 14.11
C PHE A 299 14.74 -13.23 14.87
N GLU A 300 15.76 -13.61 15.63
CA GLU A 300 15.78 -14.85 16.40
C GLU A 300 14.68 -14.89 17.47
N GLN A 301 14.45 -13.76 18.14
CA GLN A 301 13.37 -13.61 19.13
C GLN A 301 11.99 -13.73 18.50
N VAL A 302 11.75 -13.08 17.34
CA VAL A 302 10.43 -13.16 16.69
C VAL A 302 10.18 -14.51 16.00
N VAL A 303 11.23 -15.25 15.63
CA VAL A 303 11.11 -16.65 15.19
C VAL A 303 10.69 -17.56 16.35
N ALA A 304 11.27 -17.35 17.54
CA ALA A 304 11.02 -18.19 18.70
C ALA A 304 9.69 -17.87 19.41
N ASP A 305 9.21 -16.64 19.33
CA ASP A 305 8.02 -16.17 20.07
C ASP A 305 7.08 -15.36 19.18
N PRO A 306 5.89 -15.91 18.82
CA PRO A 306 4.89 -15.23 18.02
C PRO A 306 4.30 -13.98 18.71
N VAL A 307 4.39 -13.86 20.04
CA VAL A 307 3.98 -12.63 20.76
C VAL A 307 4.95 -11.50 20.42
N LEU A 308 6.25 -11.77 20.40
CA LEU A 308 7.26 -10.78 20.03
C LEU A 308 7.20 -10.44 18.53
N TYR A 309 6.83 -11.41 17.67
CA TYR A 309 6.52 -11.12 16.26
C TYR A 309 5.37 -10.12 16.13
N ALA A 310 4.24 -10.38 16.79
CA ALA A 310 3.08 -9.50 16.77
C ALA A 310 3.42 -8.11 17.35
N HIS A 311 4.24 -8.04 18.41
CA HIS A 311 4.70 -6.81 19.00
C HIS A 311 5.56 -5.98 18.04
N ALA A 312 6.52 -6.60 17.35
CA ALA A 312 7.34 -5.93 16.33
C ALA A 312 6.48 -5.37 15.19
N SER A 313 5.53 -6.17 14.67
CA SER A 313 4.61 -5.76 13.62
C SER A 313 3.70 -4.61 14.06
N ARG A 314 3.21 -4.63 15.30
CA ARG A 314 2.39 -3.55 15.85
C ARG A 314 3.17 -2.25 15.98
N LEU A 315 4.42 -2.29 16.41
CA LEU A 315 5.28 -1.11 16.48
C LEU A 315 5.56 -0.52 15.10
N LEU A 316 5.81 -1.38 14.10
CA LEU A 316 5.95 -0.93 12.72
C LEU A 316 4.73 -0.13 12.26
N HIS A 317 3.53 -0.62 12.59
CA HIS A 317 2.27 0.07 12.28
C HIS A 317 2.09 1.38 13.08
N HIS A 318 2.50 1.42 14.34
CA HIS A 318 2.43 2.62 15.17
C HIS A 318 3.41 3.72 14.73
N GLU A 319 4.55 3.37 14.16
CA GLU A 319 5.53 4.31 13.63
C GLU A 319 5.29 4.61 12.12
N ALA A 320 4.03 4.57 11.67
CA ALA A 320 3.63 4.84 10.28
C ALA A 320 3.26 6.32 10.01
N ASN A 321 3.16 7.18 11.04
CA ASN A 321 2.84 8.59 10.83
C ASN A 321 4.11 9.41 10.55
N PRO A 322 4.30 9.97 9.33
CA PRO A 322 5.50 10.73 8.99
C PRO A 322 5.73 11.97 9.86
N GLY A 323 4.69 12.49 10.52
CA GLY A 323 4.78 13.66 11.41
C GLY A 323 5.46 13.38 12.76
N ASN A 324 5.47 12.11 13.21
CA ASN A 324 6.01 11.75 14.52
C ASN A 324 6.66 10.37 14.62
N ALA A 325 6.78 9.65 13.53
CA ALA A 325 7.45 8.36 13.51
C ALA A 325 8.91 8.47 13.91
N ARG A 326 9.38 7.49 14.67
CA ARG A 326 10.80 7.27 14.97
C ARG A 326 11.39 6.31 13.93
N ALA A 327 12.70 6.30 13.84
CA ALA A 327 13.39 5.21 13.17
C ALA A 327 13.20 3.89 13.94
N LEU A 328 13.29 2.77 13.24
CA LEU A 328 13.23 1.43 13.82
C LEU A 328 14.51 0.68 13.50
N VAL A 329 14.93 -0.21 14.37
CA VAL A 329 16.07 -1.09 14.11
C VAL A 329 15.75 -2.50 14.59
N GLN A 330 16.09 -3.50 13.76
CA GLN A 330 15.93 -4.91 14.09
C GLN A 330 17.22 -5.67 13.83
N ALA A 331 17.68 -6.38 14.84
CA ALA A 331 18.86 -7.24 14.71
C ALA A 331 18.53 -8.54 13.96
N HIS A 332 19.47 -8.98 13.11
CA HIS A 332 19.48 -10.23 12.38
C HIS A 332 20.87 -10.85 12.48
N GLY A 333 21.14 -11.60 13.53
CA GLY A 333 22.47 -12.02 13.91
C GLY A 333 23.35 -10.81 14.26
N GLU A 334 24.50 -10.68 13.64
CA GLU A 334 25.46 -9.58 13.86
C GLU A 334 25.18 -8.32 13.04
N ARG A 335 24.10 -8.29 12.27
CA ARG A 335 23.71 -7.15 11.41
C ARG A 335 22.40 -6.57 11.88
N ASP A 336 22.31 -5.26 11.87
CA ASP A 336 21.09 -4.52 12.10
C ASP A 336 20.47 -4.09 10.77
N VAL A 337 19.15 -4.20 10.65
CA VAL A 337 18.37 -3.54 9.62
C VAL A 337 17.78 -2.29 10.22
N TRP A 338 18.22 -1.15 9.73
CA TRP A 338 17.74 0.19 10.11
C TRP A 338 16.65 0.65 9.16
N LEU A 339 15.55 1.15 9.70
CA LEU A 339 14.45 1.77 8.96
C LEU A 339 14.37 3.25 9.33
N ASN A 340 14.57 4.12 8.38
CA ASN A 340 14.28 5.54 8.54
C ASN A 340 12.77 5.78 8.70
N PRO A 341 12.32 6.90 9.28
CA PRO A 341 10.90 7.24 9.34
C PRO A 341 10.23 7.24 7.95
N PRO A 342 8.91 7.03 7.86
CA PRO A 342 8.17 7.02 6.59
C PRO A 342 8.39 8.27 5.75
N PRO A 343 8.23 8.18 4.41
CA PRO A 343 8.37 9.34 3.52
C PRO A 343 7.34 10.42 3.86
N ILE A 344 7.72 11.68 3.69
CA ILE A 344 6.78 12.80 3.78
C ILE A 344 5.85 12.74 2.57
N PRO A 345 4.52 12.82 2.77
CA PRO A 345 3.55 12.82 1.68
C PRO A 345 3.82 13.89 0.63
N LEU A 346 3.48 13.62 -0.61
CA LEU A 346 3.50 14.61 -1.66
C LEU A 346 2.43 15.68 -1.41
N THR A 347 2.74 16.92 -1.75
CA THR A 347 1.75 17.98 -1.84
C THR A 347 0.82 17.76 -3.03
N THR A 348 -0.33 18.43 -3.07
CA THR A 348 -1.23 18.38 -4.22
C THR A 348 -0.52 18.78 -5.51
N ALA A 349 0.28 19.85 -5.49
CA ALA A 349 1.02 20.31 -6.66
C ALA A 349 2.06 19.28 -7.16
N GLU A 350 2.74 18.60 -6.26
CA GLU A 350 3.66 17.52 -6.64
C GLU A 350 2.93 16.29 -7.17
N MET A 351 1.81 15.92 -6.55
CA MET A 351 0.93 14.85 -7.06
C MET A 351 0.46 15.16 -8.47
N ASP A 352 -0.04 16.36 -8.72
CA ASP A 352 -0.49 16.78 -10.05
C ASP A 352 0.64 16.62 -11.08
N ARG A 353 1.83 17.15 -10.79
CA ARG A 353 2.99 17.05 -11.68
C ARG A 353 3.41 15.60 -11.96
N VAL A 354 3.33 14.70 -10.96
CA VAL A 354 3.64 13.27 -11.15
C VAL A 354 2.64 12.62 -12.11
N TYR A 355 1.34 12.93 -12.01
CA TYR A 355 0.32 12.37 -12.89
C TYR A 355 0.22 13.06 -14.25
N GLU A 356 0.84 14.22 -14.41
CA GLU A 356 0.98 14.97 -15.67
C GLU A 356 2.24 14.62 -16.46
N LEU A 357 3.11 13.75 -15.95
CA LEU A 357 4.25 13.24 -16.69
C LEU A 357 3.79 12.59 -18.02
N PRO A 358 4.68 12.54 -19.03
CA PRO A 358 4.31 12.19 -20.41
C PRO A 358 4.11 10.69 -20.60
N TYR A 359 3.15 10.10 -19.88
CA TYR A 359 2.73 8.73 -20.08
C TYR A 359 2.01 8.59 -21.42
N ASN A 360 2.36 7.57 -22.21
CA ASN A 360 1.61 7.25 -23.43
C ASN A 360 0.32 6.45 -23.16
N ARG A 361 0.14 5.96 -21.93
CA ARG A 361 -1.00 5.19 -21.42
C ARG A 361 -1.27 3.90 -22.21
N GLN A 362 -0.23 3.28 -22.72
CA GLN A 362 -0.32 2.05 -23.51
C GLN A 362 0.74 1.03 -23.05
N PRO A 363 0.50 -0.27 -23.30
CA PRO A 363 1.54 -1.28 -23.22
C PRO A 363 2.69 -0.98 -24.17
N HIS A 364 3.90 -1.40 -23.81
CA HIS A 364 5.07 -1.24 -24.65
C HIS A 364 4.85 -1.92 -26.03
N PRO A 365 5.25 -1.29 -27.15
CA PRO A 365 5.04 -1.82 -28.51
C PRO A 365 5.57 -3.23 -28.74
N ARG A 366 6.59 -3.67 -27.99
CA ARG A 366 7.16 -5.03 -28.07
C ARG A 366 6.14 -6.16 -27.88
N TYR A 367 5.02 -5.88 -27.20
CA TYR A 367 3.98 -6.89 -26.96
C TYR A 367 3.00 -7.05 -28.14
N GLY A 368 3.10 -6.20 -29.17
CA GLY A 368 2.22 -6.24 -30.33
C GLY A 368 0.74 -6.19 -29.93
N ASN A 369 -0.03 -7.19 -30.37
CA ASN A 369 -1.46 -7.30 -30.11
C ASN A 369 -1.80 -8.15 -28.86
N ALA A 370 -0.80 -8.57 -28.08
CA ALA A 370 -1.06 -9.37 -26.88
C ALA A 370 -1.84 -8.54 -25.86
N LYS A 371 -2.96 -9.09 -25.39
CA LYS A 371 -3.77 -8.44 -24.35
C LYS A 371 -3.07 -8.55 -23.01
N LEU A 372 -3.08 -7.46 -22.26
CA LEU A 372 -2.63 -7.38 -20.87
C LEU A 372 -3.87 -7.16 -19.99
N PRO A 373 -4.37 -8.19 -19.27
CA PRO A 373 -5.62 -8.07 -18.53
C PRO A 373 -5.63 -6.92 -17.52
N ALA A 374 -4.52 -6.71 -16.80
CA ALA A 374 -4.40 -5.60 -15.86
C ALA A 374 -4.52 -4.23 -16.57
N TYR A 375 -3.92 -4.07 -17.74
CA TYR A 375 -4.07 -2.83 -18.53
C TYR A 375 -5.51 -2.63 -19.01
N GLU A 376 -6.14 -3.67 -19.55
CA GLU A 376 -7.54 -3.58 -20.02
C GLU A 376 -8.49 -3.11 -18.92
N MET A 377 -8.23 -3.50 -17.69
CA MET A 377 -9.04 -3.12 -16.53
C MET A 377 -8.87 -1.64 -16.16
N ILE A 378 -7.65 -1.06 -16.32
CA ILE A 378 -7.34 0.27 -15.80
C ILE A 378 -7.11 1.34 -16.86
N ARG A 379 -7.06 1.01 -18.15
CA ARG A 379 -6.67 1.94 -19.22
C ARG A 379 -7.48 3.24 -19.27
N PHE A 380 -8.73 3.20 -18.81
CA PHE A 380 -9.63 4.34 -18.70
C PHE A 380 -9.92 4.71 -17.23
N SER A 381 -9.05 4.34 -16.31
CA SER A 381 -9.16 4.75 -14.91
C SER A 381 -8.31 5.99 -14.61
N VAL A 382 -8.73 6.76 -13.62
CA VAL A 382 -8.02 7.94 -13.13
C VAL A 382 -7.88 7.85 -11.61
N THR A 383 -6.65 7.86 -11.14
CA THR A 383 -6.33 7.91 -9.71
C THR A 383 -6.46 9.35 -9.21
N ILE A 384 -7.36 9.57 -8.25
CA ILE A 384 -7.61 10.91 -7.70
C ILE A 384 -6.88 11.17 -6.38
N GLN A 385 -6.47 10.11 -5.70
CA GLN A 385 -5.80 10.18 -4.41
C GLN A 385 -5.06 8.89 -4.07
N ARG A 386 -4.13 8.96 -3.10
CA ARG A 386 -3.39 7.83 -2.51
C ARG A 386 -3.50 7.86 -1.00
N GLY A 387 -3.18 6.76 -0.35
CA GLY A 387 -3.23 6.58 1.08
C GLY A 387 -4.60 6.12 1.57
N CYS A 388 -4.63 5.59 2.79
CA CYS A 388 -5.86 5.17 3.46
C CYS A 388 -5.71 5.26 4.98
N PHE A 389 -6.57 6.00 5.64
CA PHE A 389 -6.60 6.11 7.11
C PHE A 389 -7.50 5.04 7.78
N GLY A 390 -7.92 4.03 7.04
CA GLY A 390 -8.77 2.93 7.53
C GLY A 390 -8.08 2.09 8.61
N GLY A 391 -6.81 1.79 8.43
CA GLY A 391 -6.02 1.03 9.40
C GLY A 391 -6.44 -0.43 9.57
N CYS A 392 -7.16 -1.01 8.59
CA CYS A 392 -7.59 -2.41 8.65
C CYS A 392 -6.38 -3.34 8.79
N SER A 393 -6.41 -4.24 9.77
CA SER A 393 -5.24 -5.05 10.15
C SER A 393 -4.73 -6.01 9.07
N PHE A 394 -5.58 -6.40 8.13
CA PHE A 394 -5.26 -7.30 7.02
C PHE A 394 -4.78 -6.57 5.76
N CYS A 395 -4.86 -5.21 5.73
CA CYS A 395 -4.69 -4.45 4.50
C CYS A 395 -3.28 -3.86 4.36
N SER A 396 -2.64 -4.11 3.22
CA SER A 396 -1.31 -3.60 2.91
C SER A 396 -1.26 -2.11 2.54
N ILE A 397 -2.39 -1.48 2.21
CA ILE A 397 -2.43 -0.11 1.69
C ILE A 397 -1.85 0.89 2.70
N THR A 398 -2.27 0.81 3.96
CA THR A 398 -1.74 1.71 4.99
C THR A 398 -0.23 1.56 5.20
N GLU A 399 0.27 0.32 5.09
CA GLU A 399 1.70 0.01 5.26
C GLU A 399 2.56 0.41 4.05
N HIS A 400 1.97 0.44 2.86
CA HIS A 400 2.66 0.78 1.62
C HIS A 400 2.42 2.23 1.20
N GLU A 401 1.17 2.67 1.06
CA GLU A 401 0.87 4.04 0.61
C GLU A 401 0.82 5.06 1.75
N GLY A 402 0.74 4.58 2.99
CA GLY A 402 0.63 5.41 4.18
C GLY A 402 -0.82 5.77 4.54
N ARG A 403 -0.96 6.41 5.71
CA ARG A 403 -2.25 6.75 6.31
C ARG A 403 -2.74 8.17 5.99
N ILE A 404 -1.89 9.03 5.45
CA ILE A 404 -2.25 10.41 5.09
C ILE A 404 -2.71 10.43 3.64
N ILE A 405 -3.89 11.01 3.43
CA ILE A 405 -4.45 11.11 2.08
C ILE A 405 -3.70 12.19 1.29
N GLN A 406 -3.19 11.80 0.14
CA GLN A 406 -2.55 12.66 -0.84
C GLN A 406 -3.48 12.81 -2.03
N SER A 407 -4.16 13.95 -2.14
CA SER A 407 -5.16 14.20 -3.18
C SER A 407 -4.60 15.08 -4.29
N ARG A 408 -4.99 14.79 -5.51
CA ARG A 408 -4.76 15.64 -6.68
C ARG A 408 -5.74 16.82 -6.71
N SER A 409 -5.41 17.84 -7.47
CA SER A 409 -6.34 18.92 -7.77
C SER A 409 -7.44 18.48 -8.73
N GLU A 410 -8.58 19.15 -8.70
CA GLU A 410 -9.67 18.89 -9.66
C GLU A 410 -9.22 19.14 -11.10
N ASP A 411 -8.42 20.19 -11.33
CA ASP A 411 -7.95 20.55 -12.68
C ASP A 411 -7.03 19.46 -13.26
N SER A 412 -6.11 18.93 -12.45
CA SER A 412 -5.24 17.82 -12.87
C SER A 412 -6.05 16.57 -13.22
N ILE A 413 -7.07 16.23 -12.42
CA ILE A 413 -7.94 15.07 -12.65
C ILE A 413 -8.78 15.25 -13.91
N VAL A 414 -9.43 16.41 -14.05
CA VAL A 414 -10.25 16.74 -15.22
C VAL A 414 -9.40 16.75 -16.49
N GLY A 415 -8.22 17.38 -16.45
CA GLY A 415 -7.28 17.38 -17.58
C GLY A 415 -6.81 15.96 -17.96
N GLU A 416 -6.69 15.04 -17.01
CA GLU A 416 -6.38 13.64 -17.33
C GLU A 416 -7.57 12.93 -18.00
N VAL A 417 -8.81 13.19 -17.56
CA VAL A 417 -10.03 12.66 -18.22
C VAL A 417 -10.10 13.17 -19.67
N GLU A 418 -9.77 14.43 -19.92
CA GLU A 418 -9.71 15.00 -21.27
C GLU A 418 -8.61 14.34 -22.11
N ARG A 419 -7.40 14.17 -21.58
CA ARG A 419 -6.32 13.45 -22.27
C ARG A 419 -6.73 12.03 -22.64
N ILE A 420 -7.36 11.28 -21.72
CA ILE A 420 -7.88 9.92 -22.01
C ILE A 420 -8.86 9.97 -23.17
N ARG A 421 -9.82 10.88 -23.14
CA ARG A 421 -10.81 11.07 -24.21
C ARG A 421 -10.17 11.31 -25.56
N ASP A 422 -9.14 12.17 -25.59
CA ASP A 422 -8.58 12.69 -26.81
C ASP A 422 -7.46 11.82 -27.40
N THR A 423 -6.75 11.04 -26.55
CA THR A 423 -5.52 10.38 -26.97
C THR A 423 -5.51 8.85 -26.78
N VAL A 424 -6.34 8.29 -25.86
CA VAL A 424 -6.26 6.85 -25.60
C VAL A 424 -7.13 6.07 -26.60
N PRO A 425 -6.54 5.17 -27.41
CA PRO A 425 -7.30 4.41 -28.41
C PRO A 425 -8.44 3.59 -27.81
N GLY A 426 -9.56 3.54 -28.55
CA GLY A 426 -10.72 2.75 -28.17
C GLY A 426 -11.56 3.33 -27.03
N PHE A 427 -11.37 4.61 -26.69
CA PHE A 427 -12.21 5.27 -25.69
C PHE A 427 -13.66 5.42 -26.22
N THR A 428 -14.62 4.99 -25.42
CA THR A 428 -16.05 4.97 -25.78
C THR A 428 -16.89 6.01 -25.08
N GLY A 429 -16.26 6.94 -24.35
CA GLY A 429 -16.92 7.95 -23.51
C GLY A 429 -17.14 7.48 -22.07
N VAL A 430 -16.57 6.35 -21.65
CA VAL A 430 -16.74 5.81 -20.31
C VAL A 430 -15.41 5.79 -19.57
N ILE A 431 -15.33 6.54 -18.47
CA ILE A 431 -14.26 6.38 -17.48
C ILE A 431 -14.62 5.20 -16.58
N SER A 432 -13.76 4.20 -16.55
CA SER A 432 -14.02 2.92 -15.85
C SER A 432 -13.92 3.04 -14.33
N ASP A 433 -13.10 3.97 -13.84
CA ASP A 433 -12.99 4.31 -12.43
C ASP A 433 -12.41 5.72 -12.26
N LEU A 434 -13.06 6.53 -11.43
CA LEU A 434 -12.53 7.80 -10.93
C LEU A 434 -12.37 7.67 -9.43
N GLY A 435 -11.23 7.10 -8.98
CA GLY A 435 -11.09 6.64 -7.62
C GLY A 435 -9.65 6.53 -7.12
N GLY A 436 -9.44 5.67 -6.16
CA GLY A 436 -8.16 5.43 -5.51
C GLY A 436 -8.24 4.21 -4.60
N PRO A 437 -7.32 4.01 -3.66
CA PRO A 437 -7.33 2.85 -2.75
C PRO A 437 -8.65 2.73 -1.98
N THR A 438 -9.29 3.87 -1.72
CA THR A 438 -10.66 3.99 -1.18
C THR A 438 -11.33 5.18 -1.86
N ALA A 439 -12.35 4.95 -2.66
CA ALA A 439 -12.94 5.96 -3.55
C ALA A 439 -13.38 7.25 -2.82
N ASN A 440 -13.95 7.12 -1.62
CA ASN A 440 -14.54 8.25 -0.89
C ASN A 440 -13.65 8.80 0.24
N MET A 441 -12.34 8.78 0.05
CA MET A 441 -11.40 9.48 0.94
C MET A 441 -10.77 10.74 0.31
N TYR A 442 -11.15 11.06 -0.92
CA TYR A 442 -10.65 12.24 -1.62
C TYR A 442 -10.83 13.52 -0.79
N ARG A 443 -9.72 14.23 -0.55
CA ARG A 443 -9.63 15.44 0.28
C ARG A 443 -10.16 15.31 1.71
N LEU A 444 -10.36 14.10 2.20
CA LEU A 444 -10.62 13.90 3.63
C LEU A 444 -9.29 13.88 4.39
N ALA A 445 -9.24 14.68 5.45
CA ALA A 445 -8.05 14.83 6.29
C ALA A 445 -8.44 15.12 7.73
N CYS A 446 -7.46 15.11 8.63
CA CYS A 446 -7.65 15.63 9.97
C CYS A 446 -7.96 17.14 9.93
N LYS A 447 -8.84 17.63 10.82
CA LYS A 447 -9.24 19.04 10.90
C LYS A 447 -8.10 19.98 11.32
N SER A 448 -7.04 19.44 11.94
CA SER A 448 -5.84 20.19 12.32
C SER A 448 -4.59 19.41 11.94
N ARG A 449 -3.64 20.10 11.30
CA ARG A 449 -2.33 19.53 10.94
C ARG A 449 -1.47 19.24 12.17
N GLU A 450 -1.60 20.03 13.25
CA GLU A 450 -0.90 19.79 14.51
C GLU A 450 -1.39 18.49 15.15
N ILE A 451 -2.71 18.27 15.17
CA ILE A 451 -3.30 17.01 15.66
C ILE A 451 -2.89 15.85 14.77
N GLU A 452 -2.92 16.00 13.46
CA GLU A 452 -2.51 14.97 12.50
C GLU A 452 -1.05 14.57 12.71
N SER A 453 -0.15 15.54 12.80
CA SER A 453 1.29 15.31 12.96
C SER A 453 1.63 14.64 14.29
N ALA A 454 0.85 14.91 15.36
CA ALA A 454 1.04 14.30 16.68
C ALA A 454 0.29 12.98 16.87
N CYS A 455 -0.62 12.62 15.94
CA CYS A 455 -1.53 11.48 16.09
C CYS A 455 -0.82 10.14 15.98
N ARG A 456 -1.11 9.22 16.92
CA ARG A 456 -0.61 7.85 16.96
C ARG A 456 -1.71 6.79 16.85
N LYS A 457 -2.96 7.21 16.60
CA LYS A 457 -4.05 6.25 16.42
C LYS A 457 -3.83 5.46 15.12
N PRO A 458 -3.96 4.13 15.12
CA PRO A 458 -3.77 3.33 13.92
C PRO A 458 -4.89 3.53 12.88
N SER A 459 -6.10 3.93 13.32
CA SER A 459 -7.25 4.16 12.45
C SER A 459 -7.95 5.48 12.80
N CYS A 460 -8.50 6.14 11.76
CA CYS A 460 -9.38 7.29 11.93
C CYS A 460 -10.87 6.92 11.89
N VAL A 461 -11.20 5.64 11.68
CA VAL A 461 -12.57 5.16 11.50
C VAL A 461 -12.93 3.95 12.36
N PHE A 462 -12.01 3.50 13.21
CA PHE A 462 -12.23 2.39 14.14
C PHE A 462 -11.72 2.75 15.55
N PRO A 463 -12.44 2.36 16.64
CA PRO A 463 -13.76 1.71 16.65
C PRO A 463 -14.89 2.61 16.13
N ASP A 464 -14.72 3.90 16.21
CA ASP A 464 -15.62 4.93 15.73
C ASP A 464 -14.88 5.95 14.87
N VAL A 465 -15.64 6.67 14.02
CA VAL A 465 -15.06 7.77 13.23
C VAL A 465 -14.53 8.86 14.16
N CYS A 466 -13.24 9.14 14.03
CA CYS A 466 -12.54 10.12 14.85
C CYS A 466 -13.22 11.51 14.77
N PRO A 467 -13.50 12.18 15.88
CA PRO A 467 -14.13 13.51 15.86
C PRO A 467 -13.27 14.58 15.19
N ASN A 468 -11.96 14.35 15.09
CA ASN A 468 -11.03 15.24 14.40
C ASN A 468 -10.94 14.96 12.88
N LEU A 469 -11.59 13.92 12.37
CA LEU A 469 -11.63 13.63 10.95
C LEU A 469 -12.67 14.52 10.25
N GLY A 470 -12.28 15.20 9.16
CA GLY A 470 -13.20 15.79 8.21
C GLY A 470 -13.94 14.70 7.43
N THR A 471 -15.25 14.78 7.33
CA THR A 471 -16.09 13.77 6.64
C THR A 471 -16.97 14.39 5.56
N ASP A 472 -16.62 15.58 5.09
CA ASP A 472 -17.37 16.27 4.03
C ASP A 472 -17.01 15.71 2.66
N HIS A 473 -17.98 15.10 1.99
CA HIS A 473 -17.84 14.60 0.62
C HIS A 473 -18.21 15.64 -0.45
N GLY A 474 -18.51 16.87 -0.08
CA GLY A 474 -18.83 17.96 -1.00
C GLY A 474 -17.81 18.11 -2.14
N PRO A 475 -16.50 18.20 -1.84
CA PRO A 475 -15.45 18.30 -2.87
C PRO A 475 -15.43 17.10 -3.84
N LEU A 476 -15.68 15.88 -3.35
CA LEU A 476 -15.72 14.68 -4.18
C LEU A 476 -16.95 14.68 -5.10
N ILE A 477 -18.12 15.07 -4.59
CA ILE A 477 -19.35 15.20 -5.39
C ILE A 477 -19.15 16.25 -6.49
N GLN A 478 -18.52 17.37 -6.17
CA GLN A 478 -18.23 18.44 -7.12
C GLN A 478 -17.30 17.95 -8.24
N LEU A 479 -16.21 17.26 -7.89
CA LEU A 479 -15.30 16.63 -8.85
C LEU A 479 -16.05 15.68 -9.80
N TYR A 480 -16.90 14.80 -9.26
CA TYR A 480 -17.66 13.84 -10.05
C TYR A 480 -18.59 14.52 -11.04
N ARG A 481 -19.28 15.59 -10.63
CA ARG A 481 -20.15 16.37 -11.49
C ARG A 481 -19.38 17.06 -12.59
N ARG A 482 -18.29 17.74 -12.24
CA ARG A 482 -17.44 18.43 -13.20
C ARG A 482 -16.86 17.47 -14.25
N ALA A 483 -16.38 16.32 -13.84
CA ALA A 483 -15.82 15.32 -14.75
C ALA A 483 -16.92 14.70 -15.66
N ARG A 484 -18.14 14.51 -15.15
CA ARG A 484 -19.26 13.97 -15.91
C ARG A 484 -19.80 14.94 -16.97
N GLU A 485 -19.68 16.25 -16.73
CA GLU A 485 -20.15 17.31 -17.61
C GLU A 485 -19.22 17.62 -18.78
N LEU A 486 -18.04 16.98 -18.84
CA LEU A 486 -17.11 17.17 -19.94
C LEU A 486 -17.69 16.68 -21.27
N PRO A 487 -17.53 17.45 -22.37
CA PRO A 487 -17.93 17.01 -23.69
C PRO A 487 -17.32 15.66 -24.06
N GLY A 488 -18.11 14.75 -24.62
CA GLY A 488 -17.65 13.42 -25.03
C GLY A 488 -17.59 12.38 -23.89
N ILE A 489 -17.83 12.76 -22.64
CA ILE A 489 -17.97 11.84 -21.52
C ILE A 489 -19.43 11.43 -21.38
N LYS A 490 -19.69 10.15 -21.53
CA LYS A 490 -21.04 9.56 -21.39
C LYS A 490 -21.29 9.06 -19.97
N LYS A 491 -20.24 8.56 -19.31
CA LYS A 491 -20.36 7.98 -17.98
C LYS A 491 -19.02 8.00 -17.24
N ILE A 492 -19.10 8.25 -15.95
CA ILE A 492 -18.01 8.06 -14.99
C ILE A 492 -18.46 6.99 -13.99
N LEU A 493 -17.73 5.89 -13.93
CA LEU A 493 -17.97 4.81 -12.98
C LEU A 493 -17.04 4.94 -11.77
N ILE A 494 -17.48 4.39 -10.65
CA ILE A 494 -16.69 4.20 -9.44
C ILE A 494 -16.61 2.69 -9.21
N ALA A 495 -15.45 2.12 -9.52
CA ALA A 495 -15.13 0.71 -9.34
C ALA A 495 -14.25 0.44 -8.13
N SER A 496 -13.55 1.45 -7.64
CA SER A 496 -12.78 1.42 -6.39
C SER A 496 -13.68 1.19 -5.18
N GLY A 497 -13.13 0.56 -4.15
CA GLY A 497 -13.88 0.28 -2.92
C GLY A 497 -14.38 1.54 -2.21
N VAL A 498 -15.62 1.50 -1.73
CA VAL A 498 -16.24 2.60 -0.98
C VAL A 498 -16.26 2.26 0.51
N ARG A 499 -15.78 3.17 1.33
CA ARG A 499 -15.95 3.10 2.80
C ARG A 499 -17.38 3.49 3.15
N TYR A 500 -18.21 2.47 3.40
CA TYR A 500 -19.63 2.65 3.70
C TYR A 500 -19.86 3.36 5.04
N ASP A 501 -18.97 3.21 6.01
CA ASP A 501 -18.98 3.88 7.31
C ASP A 501 -18.80 5.40 7.21
N LEU A 502 -18.06 5.88 6.22
CA LEU A 502 -17.99 7.30 5.88
C LEU A 502 -19.18 7.73 5.00
N ALA A 503 -19.58 6.89 4.05
CA ALA A 503 -20.66 7.19 3.12
C ALA A 503 -22.02 7.39 3.81
N VAL A 504 -22.34 6.62 4.84
CA VAL A 504 -23.61 6.78 5.61
C VAL A 504 -23.74 8.15 6.29
N ARG A 505 -22.60 8.84 6.51
CA ARG A 505 -22.58 10.19 7.08
C ARG A 505 -22.91 11.27 6.04
N SER A 506 -22.90 10.91 4.75
CA SER A 506 -23.21 11.81 3.63
C SER A 506 -24.24 11.17 2.69
N PRO A 507 -25.53 11.20 3.03
CA PRO A 507 -26.58 10.67 2.15
C PRO A 507 -26.56 11.29 0.75
N ALA A 508 -26.12 12.54 0.60
CA ALA A 508 -25.92 13.20 -0.68
C ALA A 508 -24.88 12.48 -1.55
N TYR A 509 -23.77 11.99 -0.96
CA TYR A 509 -22.78 11.20 -1.66
C TYR A 509 -23.36 9.86 -2.12
N VAL A 510 -24.09 9.15 -1.25
CA VAL A 510 -24.72 7.86 -1.62
C VAL A 510 -25.73 8.07 -2.76
N LYS A 511 -26.50 9.18 -2.73
CA LYS A 511 -27.41 9.54 -3.81
C LYS A 511 -26.68 9.80 -5.12
N GLU A 512 -25.60 10.59 -5.11
CA GLU A 512 -24.78 10.87 -6.30
C GLU A 512 -24.21 9.57 -6.88
N LEU A 513 -23.64 8.71 -6.01
CA LEU A 513 -23.06 7.42 -6.37
C LEU A 513 -24.09 6.49 -7.06
N ALA A 514 -25.25 6.28 -6.44
CA ALA A 514 -26.31 5.43 -6.98
C ALA A 514 -26.90 6.02 -8.28
N THR A 515 -27.14 7.33 -8.30
CA THR A 515 -27.81 7.98 -9.44
C THR A 515 -26.91 8.04 -10.67
N HIS A 516 -25.61 8.29 -10.52
CA HIS A 516 -24.75 8.63 -11.65
C HIS A 516 -23.55 7.69 -11.87
N HIS A 517 -23.00 7.07 -10.83
CA HIS A 517 -21.68 6.44 -10.88
C HIS A 517 -21.68 4.93 -10.72
N THR A 518 -22.85 4.32 -10.50
CA THR A 518 -23.00 2.86 -10.44
C THR A 518 -23.59 2.31 -11.72
N GLY A 519 -22.93 1.30 -12.29
CA GLY A 519 -23.28 0.70 -13.58
C GLY A 519 -24.27 -0.47 -13.53
N GLY A 520 -24.75 -0.86 -12.36
CA GLY A 520 -25.55 -2.07 -12.09
C GLY A 520 -25.09 -2.76 -10.83
N TYR A 521 -23.79 -2.82 -10.63
CA TYR A 521 -23.18 -3.42 -9.44
C TYR A 521 -22.25 -2.44 -8.75
N LEU A 522 -22.28 -2.42 -7.42
CA LEU A 522 -21.32 -1.71 -6.59
C LEU A 522 -20.65 -2.70 -5.65
N LYS A 523 -19.32 -2.79 -5.73
CA LYS A 523 -18.51 -3.60 -4.82
C LYS A 523 -18.38 -2.90 -3.47
N ILE A 524 -18.61 -3.63 -2.40
CA ILE A 524 -18.53 -3.12 -1.03
C ILE A 524 -17.92 -4.19 -0.13
N ALA A 525 -17.17 -3.78 0.88
CA ALA A 525 -16.37 -4.71 1.68
C ALA A 525 -16.74 -4.64 3.17
N PRO A 526 -17.85 -5.28 3.62
CA PRO A 526 -18.13 -5.45 5.05
C PRO A 526 -17.13 -6.35 5.75
N GLU A 527 -16.50 -7.28 5.05
CA GLU A 527 -15.46 -8.25 5.44
C GLU A 527 -15.97 -9.38 6.33
N HIS A 528 -16.86 -9.14 7.27
CA HIS A 528 -17.51 -10.14 8.13
C HIS A 528 -18.82 -9.58 8.71
N VAL A 529 -19.57 -10.41 9.44
CA VAL A 529 -20.81 -10.01 10.14
C VAL A 529 -20.66 -10.10 11.65
N ALA A 530 -19.86 -11.05 12.14
CA ALA A 530 -19.64 -11.25 13.57
C ALA A 530 -18.70 -10.15 14.16
N GLU A 531 -18.99 -9.73 15.38
CA GLU A 531 -18.29 -8.64 16.04
C GLU A 531 -16.81 -8.96 16.31
N GLY A 532 -16.50 -10.19 16.73
CA GLY A 532 -15.13 -10.62 17.03
C GLY A 532 -14.17 -10.47 15.84
N PRO A 533 -14.43 -11.10 14.69
CA PRO A 533 -13.64 -10.92 13.48
C PRO A 533 -13.57 -9.46 13.01
N LEU A 534 -14.69 -8.72 13.02
CA LEU A 534 -14.69 -7.31 12.63
C LEU A 534 -13.82 -6.44 13.53
N ALA A 535 -13.84 -6.66 14.84
CA ALA A 535 -12.98 -5.97 15.80
C ALA A 535 -11.50 -6.31 15.54
N ALA A 536 -11.16 -7.59 15.30
CA ALA A 536 -9.81 -8.01 14.95
C ALA A 536 -9.31 -7.41 13.62
N MET A 537 -10.21 -7.22 12.67
CA MET A 537 -9.96 -6.55 11.38
C MET A 537 -9.91 -5.02 11.46
N MET A 538 -10.27 -4.43 12.60
CA MET A 538 -10.46 -2.97 12.76
C MET A 538 -11.52 -2.42 11.78
N LYS A 539 -12.62 -3.14 11.62
CA LYS A 539 -13.77 -2.78 10.78
C LYS A 539 -14.98 -2.42 11.64
N PRO A 540 -15.87 -1.53 11.17
CA PRO A 540 -17.11 -1.21 11.88
C PRO A 540 -18.06 -2.41 11.91
N GLY A 541 -18.97 -2.45 12.87
CA GLY A 541 -20.01 -3.47 12.97
C GLY A 541 -20.93 -3.50 11.74
N ILE A 542 -21.51 -4.67 11.46
CA ILE A 542 -22.33 -4.93 10.25
C ILE A 542 -23.54 -4.00 10.12
N GLY A 543 -24.12 -3.51 11.21
CA GLY A 543 -25.25 -2.56 11.17
C GLY A 543 -24.97 -1.26 10.41
N THR A 544 -23.70 -0.87 10.31
CA THR A 544 -23.29 0.28 9.47
C THR A 544 -23.43 -0.03 7.98
N TYR A 545 -23.11 -1.27 7.58
CA TYR A 545 -23.33 -1.75 6.22
C TYR A 545 -24.83 -1.83 5.90
N ASP A 546 -25.64 -2.34 6.80
CA ASP A 546 -27.09 -2.45 6.60
C ASP A 546 -27.70 -1.07 6.33
N ARG A 547 -27.30 -0.08 7.13
CA ARG A 547 -27.74 1.32 6.91
C ARG A 547 -27.27 1.87 5.56
N PHE A 548 -26.05 1.56 5.12
CA PHE A 548 -25.58 1.94 3.79
C PHE A 548 -26.43 1.30 2.71
N LYS A 549 -26.73 0.01 2.84
CA LYS A 549 -27.56 -0.75 1.90
C LYS A 549 -28.96 -0.14 1.78
N GLU A 550 -29.62 0.21 2.90
CA GLU A 550 -30.90 0.89 2.90
C GLU A 550 -30.89 2.22 2.11
N LEU A 551 -29.84 3.03 2.32
CA LEU A 551 -29.67 4.29 1.59
C LEU A 551 -29.45 4.03 0.10
N PHE A 552 -28.59 3.08 -0.24
CA PHE A 552 -28.27 2.74 -1.63
C PHE A 552 -29.49 2.22 -2.39
N ASP A 553 -30.22 1.26 -1.81
CA ASP A 553 -31.43 0.67 -2.39
C ASP A 553 -32.50 1.74 -2.61
N ARG A 554 -32.70 2.62 -1.62
CA ARG A 554 -33.63 3.75 -1.71
C ARG A 554 -33.30 4.70 -2.87
N PHE A 555 -32.03 5.11 -2.98
CA PHE A 555 -31.61 6.04 -4.03
C PHE A 555 -31.55 5.38 -5.41
N SER A 556 -31.21 4.11 -5.51
CA SER A 556 -31.29 3.32 -6.74
C SER A 556 -32.74 3.27 -7.26
N LYS A 557 -33.69 2.98 -6.36
CA LYS A 557 -35.13 2.98 -6.69
C LYS A 557 -35.62 4.38 -7.11
N GLN A 558 -35.21 5.44 -6.42
CA GLN A 558 -35.54 6.82 -6.79
C GLN A 558 -34.96 7.21 -8.15
N ALA A 559 -33.82 6.68 -8.53
CA ALA A 559 -33.21 6.88 -9.84
C ALA A 559 -33.79 5.99 -10.94
N GLY A 560 -34.77 5.13 -10.64
CA GLY A 560 -35.36 4.19 -11.59
C GLY A 560 -34.41 3.12 -12.07
N LYS A 561 -33.41 2.74 -11.26
CA LYS A 561 -32.36 1.81 -11.63
C LYS A 561 -32.45 0.52 -10.83
N GLU A 562 -32.18 -0.58 -11.51
CA GLU A 562 -31.94 -1.87 -10.90
C GLU A 562 -30.45 -2.03 -10.65
N GLN A 563 -30.04 -1.96 -9.38
CA GLN A 563 -28.64 -1.98 -8.95
C GLN A 563 -28.49 -2.87 -7.74
N TYR A 564 -27.31 -3.53 -7.63
CA TYR A 564 -27.01 -4.48 -6.59
C TYR A 564 -25.68 -4.20 -5.92
N LEU A 565 -25.60 -4.43 -4.61
CA LEU A 565 -24.35 -4.48 -3.87
C LEU A 565 -23.74 -5.87 -4.00
N ILE A 566 -22.44 -5.92 -4.27
CA ILE A 566 -21.63 -7.14 -4.20
C ILE A 566 -20.77 -7.06 -2.96
N PRO A 567 -21.16 -7.70 -1.85
CA PRO A 567 -20.38 -7.66 -0.62
C PRO A 567 -19.19 -8.63 -0.71
N TYR A 568 -18.03 -8.16 -0.29
CA TYR A 568 -16.84 -8.98 -0.10
C TYR A 568 -16.71 -9.37 1.37
N PHE A 569 -16.38 -10.65 1.60
CA PHE A 569 -16.16 -11.21 2.93
C PHE A 569 -14.81 -11.90 3.00
N ILE A 570 -14.21 -11.88 4.17
CA ILE A 570 -13.00 -12.63 4.51
C ILE A 570 -13.42 -13.82 5.36
N ALA A 571 -13.27 -15.02 4.82
CA ALA A 571 -13.41 -16.24 5.57
C ALA A 571 -12.15 -16.54 6.39
N ALA A 572 -12.30 -17.08 7.57
CA ALA A 572 -11.19 -17.57 8.40
C ALA A 572 -10.08 -16.54 8.68
N HIS A 573 -10.44 -15.26 8.89
CA HIS A 573 -9.50 -14.27 9.43
C HIS A 573 -8.97 -14.77 10.79
N PRO A 574 -7.68 -14.55 11.14
CA PRO A 574 -7.17 -14.91 12.46
C PRO A 574 -8.08 -14.43 13.59
N GLY A 575 -8.49 -15.36 14.48
CA GLY A 575 -9.46 -15.11 15.53
C GLY A 575 -10.93 -15.40 15.17
N THR A 576 -11.21 -15.80 13.92
CA THR A 576 -12.56 -16.29 13.52
C THR A 576 -12.78 -17.70 14.05
N ARG A 577 -13.96 -17.96 14.60
CA ARG A 577 -14.42 -19.27 15.10
C ARG A 577 -15.47 -19.85 14.14
N ASP A 578 -15.80 -21.13 14.34
CA ASP A 578 -16.83 -21.82 13.55
C ASP A 578 -18.21 -21.17 13.73
N GLU A 579 -18.53 -20.68 14.95
CA GLU A 579 -19.78 -19.96 15.22
C GLU A 579 -19.86 -18.65 14.42
N ASP A 580 -18.74 -17.91 14.29
CA ASP A 580 -18.67 -16.68 13.51
C ASP A 580 -18.92 -16.98 12.02
N MET A 581 -18.38 -18.09 11.50
CA MET A 581 -18.61 -18.53 10.12
C MET A 581 -20.06 -19.00 9.90
N LEU A 582 -20.65 -19.66 10.89
CA LEU A 582 -22.08 -20.03 10.86
C LEU A 582 -22.97 -18.77 10.84
N GLU A 583 -22.64 -17.77 11.65
CA GLU A 583 -23.35 -16.49 11.67
C GLU A 583 -23.28 -15.81 10.29
N LEU A 584 -22.10 -15.78 9.66
CA LEU A 584 -21.91 -15.27 8.30
C LEU A 584 -22.78 -16.03 7.29
N ALA A 585 -22.76 -17.36 7.33
CA ALA A 585 -23.55 -18.20 6.43
C ALA A 585 -25.07 -17.96 6.59
N LEU A 586 -25.55 -17.85 7.83
CA LEU A 586 -26.94 -17.52 8.12
C LEU A 586 -27.33 -16.11 7.65
N TRP A 587 -26.44 -15.15 7.83
CA TRP A 587 -26.66 -13.78 7.35
C TRP A 587 -26.74 -13.73 5.82
N LEU A 588 -25.83 -14.39 5.10
CA LEU A 588 -25.86 -14.51 3.64
C LEU A 588 -27.19 -15.11 3.16
N LYS A 589 -27.64 -16.20 3.78
CA LYS A 589 -28.91 -16.85 3.46
C LYS A 589 -30.11 -15.92 3.70
N ARG A 590 -30.16 -15.24 4.85
CA ARG A 590 -31.25 -14.28 5.19
C ARG A 590 -31.30 -13.13 4.21
N ASN A 591 -30.14 -12.62 3.77
CA ASN A 591 -30.04 -11.52 2.80
C ASN A 591 -30.07 -11.97 1.34
N ARG A 592 -30.30 -13.27 1.06
CA ARG A 592 -30.39 -13.88 -0.26
C ARG A 592 -29.13 -13.70 -1.12
N PHE A 593 -27.98 -13.57 -0.51
CA PHE A 593 -26.70 -13.60 -1.21
C PHE A 593 -26.32 -15.05 -1.54
N ARG A 594 -25.76 -15.24 -2.73
CA ARG A 594 -25.15 -16.50 -3.15
C ARG A 594 -23.64 -16.26 -3.22
N PRO A 595 -22.86 -16.84 -2.31
CA PRO A 595 -21.41 -16.79 -2.43
C PRO A 595 -20.96 -17.62 -3.65
N ASP A 596 -19.92 -17.16 -4.32
CA ASP A 596 -19.27 -17.87 -5.44
C ASP A 596 -18.46 -19.06 -4.91
#